data_82c78cf0e12ed64ff5f727151dbadc75
#
_entry.id   82c78cf0e12ed64ff5f727151dbadc75
#
_cell.length_a   1.000
_cell.length_b   1.000
_cell.length_c   1.000
_cell.angle_alpha   90.00
_cell.angle_beta   90.00
_cell.angle_gamma   90.00
#
_symmetry.space_group_name_H-M   'P 1'
#
loop_
_entity.id
_entity.type
_entity.pdbx_description
1 polymer ?
#
loop_
_entity_poly.entity_id
_entity_poly.type
_entity_poly.pdbx_seq_one_letter_code
_entity_poly.pdbx_strand_id
1 'polypeptide(L)'
;MPKGITTQQFTALMDRLARAWSDLDTESALACFTPDAIYIEPPNIQFYQGHDQLRAYFGALTPGTYLRYHHVWFDEASQHGCVEFSFGVEGKPTADHGIIVIELKDGLIAQWREYVRQGPSDFQAFIAADGKDWQWHIGNYP
;
A
#
# COMPACT_ATOMS: atom_id res chain seq x y z
N MET A 1 -5.70 -10.01 -26.82
CA MET A 1 -5.47 -8.66 -26.36
C MET A 1 -5.48 -8.63 -24.85
N PRO A 2 -4.40 -8.26 -24.20
CA PRO A 2 -4.44 -8.02 -22.78
C PRO A 2 -5.45 -6.92 -22.56
N LYS A 3 -6.44 -7.20 -21.77
CA LYS A 3 -7.43 -6.21 -21.41
C LYS A 3 -7.06 -5.64 -20.08
N GLY A 4 -6.90 -4.35 -20.05
CA GLY A 4 -6.82 -3.64 -18.81
C GLY A 4 -8.10 -3.82 -18.01
N ILE A 5 -8.03 -3.53 -16.74
CA ILE A 5 -9.19 -3.50 -15.86
C ILE A 5 -9.71 -2.07 -15.72
N THR A 6 -10.95 -1.95 -15.28
CA THR A 6 -11.59 -0.65 -15.00
C THR A 6 -11.22 -0.14 -13.62
N THR A 7 -11.48 1.13 -13.36
CA THR A 7 -11.32 1.74 -12.03
C THR A 7 -12.08 0.96 -10.97
N GLN A 8 -13.30 0.53 -11.27
CA GLN A 8 -14.09 -0.28 -10.33
C GLN A 8 -13.42 -1.62 -10.03
N GLN A 9 -12.88 -2.28 -11.05
CA GLN A 9 -12.16 -3.54 -10.89
C GLN A 9 -10.85 -3.35 -10.12
N PHE A 10 -10.15 -2.24 -10.33
CA PHE A 10 -8.97 -1.91 -9.56
C PHE A 10 -9.31 -1.73 -8.07
N THR A 11 -10.36 -0.99 -7.76
CA THR A 11 -10.82 -0.82 -6.38
C THR A 11 -11.15 -2.17 -5.74
N ALA A 12 -11.83 -3.05 -6.48
CA ALA A 12 -12.13 -4.39 -6.00
C ALA A 12 -10.87 -5.24 -5.76
N LEU A 13 -9.86 -5.11 -6.61
CA LEU A 13 -8.56 -5.77 -6.43
C LEU A 13 -7.89 -5.31 -5.13
N MET A 14 -7.86 -4.00 -4.90
CA MET A 14 -7.27 -3.42 -3.70
C MET A 14 -8.02 -3.85 -2.44
N ASP A 15 -9.35 -3.89 -2.49
CA ASP A 15 -10.17 -4.35 -1.36
C ASP A 15 -9.92 -5.83 -1.03
N ARG A 16 -9.75 -6.68 -2.06
CA ARG A 16 -9.38 -8.08 -1.84
C ARG A 16 -8.04 -8.22 -1.15
N LEU A 17 -7.05 -7.42 -1.56
CA LEU A 17 -5.74 -7.45 -0.93
C LEU A 17 -5.81 -7.01 0.53
N ALA A 18 -6.50 -5.90 0.83
CA ALA A 18 -6.66 -5.41 2.19
C ALA A 18 -7.34 -6.45 3.09
N ARG A 19 -8.38 -7.10 2.57
CA ARG A 19 -9.09 -8.15 3.30
C ARG A 19 -8.19 -9.36 3.55
N ALA A 20 -7.43 -9.79 2.54
CA ALA A 20 -6.51 -10.92 2.66
C ALA A 20 -5.45 -10.67 3.74
N TRP A 21 -4.93 -9.45 3.82
CA TRP A 21 -3.98 -9.09 4.87
C TRP A 21 -4.63 -9.10 6.26
N SER A 22 -5.84 -8.56 6.39
CA SER A 22 -6.56 -8.59 7.68
C SER A 22 -6.90 -10.01 8.12
N ASP A 23 -7.24 -10.88 7.17
CA ASP A 23 -7.60 -12.26 7.44
C ASP A 23 -6.38 -13.18 7.58
N LEU A 24 -5.17 -12.66 7.38
CA LEU A 24 -3.92 -13.42 7.34
C LEU A 24 -3.96 -14.54 6.29
N ASP A 25 -4.67 -14.29 5.19
CA ASP A 25 -4.82 -15.21 4.07
C ASP A 25 -3.75 -14.91 3.02
N THR A 26 -2.58 -15.49 3.24
CA THR A 26 -1.39 -15.27 2.41
C THR A 26 -1.65 -15.60 0.94
N GLU A 27 -2.30 -16.72 0.64
CA GLU A 27 -2.51 -17.15 -0.74
C GLU A 27 -3.49 -16.25 -1.48
N SER A 28 -4.53 -15.76 -0.83
CA SER A 28 -5.43 -14.78 -1.43
C SER A 28 -4.74 -13.45 -1.69
N ALA A 29 -3.83 -13.05 -0.81
CA ALA A 29 -3.00 -11.85 -1.04
C ALA A 29 -2.09 -12.03 -2.25
N LEU A 30 -1.40 -13.17 -2.35
CA LEU A 30 -0.52 -13.47 -3.49
C LEU A 30 -1.28 -13.50 -4.82
N ALA A 31 -2.53 -13.96 -4.81
CA ALA A 31 -3.36 -13.99 -6.01
C ALA A 31 -3.62 -12.60 -6.61
N CYS A 32 -3.40 -11.54 -5.86
CA CYS A 32 -3.51 -10.16 -6.34
C CYS A 32 -2.26 -9.69 -7.11
N PHE A 33 -1.16 -10.45 -7.07
CA PHE A 33 0.13 -10.08 -7.64
C PHE A 33 0.52 -11.01 -8.78
N THR A 34 1.27 -10.47 -9.76
CA THR A 34 1.88 -11.32 -10.80
C THR A 34 2.92 -12.25 -10.16
N PRO A 35 3.23 -13.39 -10.81
CA PRO A 35 4.23 -14.33 -10.25
C PRO A 35 5.61 -13.74 -10.03
N ASP A 36 5.97 -12.71 -10.79
CA ASP A 36 7.26 -12.02 -10.74
C ASP A 36 7.16 -10.60 -10.18
N ALA A 37 6.10 -10.30 -9.45
CA ALA A 37 5.83 -8.97 -8.93
C ALA A 37 7.00 -8.43 -8.10
N ILE A 38 7.21 -7.12 -8.19
CA ILE A 38 8.19 -6.38 -7.39
C ILE A 38 7.45 -5.53 -6.37
N TYR A 39 7.85 -5.65 -5.13
CA TYR A 39 7.29 -4.91 -4.00
C TYR A 39 8.43 -4.17 -3.32
N ILE A 40 8.38 -2.85 -3.34
CA ILE A 40 9.47 -2.04 -2.79
C ILE A 40 8.95 -0.93 -1.88
N GLU A 41 9.77 -0.62 -0.89
CA GLU A 41 9.68 0.60 -0.10
C GLU A 41 11.00 1.35 -0.29
N PRO A 42 11.03 2.38 -1.16
CA PRO A 42 12.27 3.12 -1.43
C PRO A 42 12.76 3.90 -0.21
N PRO A 43 14.06 4.16 -0.09
CA PRO A 43 15.17 3.66 -0.91
C PRO A 43 15.82 2.40 -0.31
N ASN A 44 15.30 1.24 -0.57
CA ASN A 44 15.79 -0.05 -0.05
C ASN A 44 15.44 -0.33 1.41
N ILE A 45 14.35 0.22 1.91
CA ILE A 45 13.84 -0.16 3.24
C ILE A 45 13.28 -1.56 3.19
N GLN A 46 12.52 -1.88 2.13
CA GLN A 46 12.05 -3.23 1.83
C GLN A 46 12.18 -3.50 0.33
N PHE A 47 12.46 -4.75 -0.03
CA PHE A 47 12.48 -5.19 -1.41
C PHE A 47 12.15 -6.69 -1.47
N TYR A 48 11.06 -7.02 -2.17
CA TYR A 48 10.66 -8.41 -2.40
C TYR A 48 10.38 -8.60 -3.87
N GLN A 49 10.80 -9.73 -4.41
CA GLN A 49 10.54 -10.10 -5.79
C GLN A 49 10.01 -11.51 -5.89
N GLY A 50 8.86 -11.65 -6.55
CA GLY A 50 8.22 -12.93 -6.80
C GLY A 50 7.40 -13.45 -5.61
N HIS A 51 6.57 -14.46 -5.91
CA HIS A 51 5.64 -15.01 -4.92
C HIS A 51 6.32 -15.65 -3.71
N ASP A 52 7.50 -16.27 -3.88
CA ASP A 52 8.16 -16.91 -2.73
C ASP A 52 8.58 -15.89 -1.68
N GLN A 53 9.18 -14.78 -2.10
CA GLN A 53 9.56 -13.72 -1.17
C GLN A 53 8.34 -13.01 -0.58
N LEU A 54 7.32 -12.74 -1.41
CA LEU A 54 6.07 -12.14 -0.93
C LEU A 54 5.33 -13.07 0.03
N ARG A 55 5.35 -14.38 -0.21
CA ARG A 55 4.73 -15.35 0.71
C ARG A 55 5.37 -15.29 2.09
N ALA A 56 6.68 -15.20 2.16
CA ALA A 56 7.39 -15.05 3.42
C ALA A 56 7.00 -13.75 4.13
N TYR A 57 6.92 -12.65 3.40
CA TYR A 57 6.54 -11.35 3.94
C TYR A 57 5.09 -11.35 4.43
N PHE A 58 4.15 -11.76 3.60
CA PHE A 58 2.73 -11.77 3.96
C PHE A 58 2.45 -12.77 5.09
N GLY A 59 3.18 -13.88 5.11
CA GLY A 59 3.09 -14.89 6.17
C GLY A 59 3.59 -14.40 7.52
N ALA A 60 4.34 -13.32 7.57
CA ALA A 60 4.83 -12.72 8.81
C ALA A 60 3.88 -11.67 9.39
N LEU A 61 2.78 -11.34 8.71
CA LEU A 61 1.77 -10.42 9.23
C LEU A 61 1.11 -11.02 10.47
N THR A 62 0.75 -10.16 11.42
CA THR A 62 0.22 -10.59 12.72
C THR A 62 -1.29 -10.33 12.80
N PRO A 63 -2.01 -11.04 13.71
CA PRO A 63 -3.42 -10.76 13.96
C PRO A 63 -3.65 -9.28 14.29
N GLY A 64 -4.74 -8.71 13.77
CA GLY A 64 -5.06 -7.30 13.92
C GLY A 64 -4.45 -6.41 12.85
N THR A 65 -3.65 -6.96 11.94
CA THR A 65 -3.14 -6.19 10.80
C THR A 65 -4.29 -5.59 9.99
N TYR A 66 -4.16 -4.32 9.63
CA TYR A 66 -5.10 -3.66 8.73
C TYR A 66 -4.37 -2.88 7.66
N LEU A 67 -5.02 -2.78 6.50
CA LEU A 67 -4.67 -1.89 5.41
C LEU A 67 -5.94 -1.15 5.05
N ARG A 68 -5.95 0.17 5.25
CA ARG A 68 -7.11 1.02 4.98
C ARG A 68 -6.77 2.03 3.91
N TYR A 69 -7.64 2.14 2.91
CA TYR A 69 -7.49 3.12 1.85
C TYR A 69 -8.37 4.33 2.15
N HIS A 70 -7.77 5.51 2.05
CA HIS A 70 -8.47 6.77 2.22
C HIS A 70 -8.89 7.36 0.89
N HIS A 71 -8.02 7.20 -0.12
CA HIS A 71 -8.28 7.61 -1.50
C HIS A 71 -7.68 6.59 -2.45
N VAL A 72 -8.40 6.35 -3.55
CA VAL A 72 -7.98 5.42 -4.61
C VAL A 72 -8.07 6.15 -5.94
N TRP A 73 -6.98 6.17 -6.69
CA TRP A 73 -6.92 6.74 -8.04
C TRP A 73 -6.41 5.67 -9.00
N PHE A 74 -6.97 5.65 -10.20
CA PHE A 74 -6.56 4.68 -11.21
C PHE A 74 -6.69 5.29 -12.60
N ASP A 75 -5.62 5.19 -13.39
CA ASP A 75 -5.62 5.55 -14.79
C ASP A 75 -5.80 4.28 -15.62
N GLU A 76 -6.97 4.14 -16.23
CA GLU A 76 -7.31 2.96 -17.03
C GLU A 76 -6.43 2.85 -18.29
N ALA A 77 -6.02 3.98 -18.86
CA ALA A 77 -5.22 3.96 -20.07
C ALA A 77 -3.83 3.37 -19.84
N SER A 78 -3.17 3.76 -18.76
CA SER A 78 -1.82 3.27 -18.44
C SER A 78 -1.83 2.06 -17.51
N GLN A 79 -2.99 1.70 -16.93
CA GLN A 79 -3.11 0.63 -15.93
C GLN A 79 -2.21 0.87 -14.71
N HIS A 80 -2.12 2.14 -14.30
CA HIS A 80 -1.40 2.54 -13.10
C HIS A 80 -2.37 3.09 -12.08
N GLY A 81 -2.15 2.75 -10.82
CA GLY A 81 -2.96 3.23 -9.71
C GLY A 81 -2.13 3.87 -8.61
N CYS A 82 -2.83 4.61 -7.76
CA CYS A 82 -2.24 5.23 -6.59
C CYS A 82 -3.28 5.17 -5.47
N VAL A 83 -2.85 4.80 -4.27
CA VAL A 83 -3.75 4.80 -3.11
C VAL A 83 -3.09 5.51 -1.94
N GLU A 84 -3.87 6.35 -1.27
CA GLU A 84 -3.46 6.89 0.02
C GLU A 84 -3.97 5.93 1.10
N PHE A 85 -3.08 5.54 2.02
CA PHE A 85 -3.38 4.41 2.89
C PHE A 85 -2.86 4.61 4.31
N SER A 86 -3.41 3.80 5.22
CA SER A 86 -2.86 3.55 6.54
C SER A 86 -2.67 2.05 6.73
N PHE A 87 -1.52 1.66 7.27
CA PHE A 87 -1.19 0.28 7.57
C PHE A 87 -0.73 0.19 9.02
N GLY A 88 -1.28 -0.76 9.74
CA GLY A 88 -0.92 -0.94 11.15
C GLY A 88 -1.52 -2.19 11.75
N VAL A 89 -1.50 -2.23 13.06
CA VAL A 89 -2.07 -3.32 13.86
C VAL A 89 -3.07 -2.69 14.85
N GLU A 90 -4.27 -3.25 14.93
CA GLU A 90 -5.31 -2.76 15.83
C GLU A 90 -4.80 -2.62 17.27
N GLY A 91 -5.18 -1.53 17.91
CA GLY A 91 -4.79 -1.23 19.29
C GLY A 91 -3.40 -0.62 19.46
N LYS A 92 -2.62 -0.47 18.39
CA LYS A 92 -1.33 0.22 18.45
C LYS A 92 -1.51 1.73 18.31
N PRO A 93 -0.69 2.54 19.02
CA PRO A 93 -0.84 4.00 18.99
C PRO A 93 -0.29 4.64 17.71
N THR A 94 0.52 3.92 16.94
CA THR A 94 1.11 4.42 15.69
C THR A 94 0.77 3.50 14.52
N ALA A 95 0.80 4.07 13.33
CA ALA A 95 0.63 3.34 12.08
C ALA A 95 1.50 3.97 11.00
N ASP A 96 1.68 3.26 9.90
CA ASP A 96 2.31 3.80 8.71
C ASP A 96 1.25 4.41 7.82
N HIS A 97 1.48 5.64 7.37
CA HIS A 97 0.61 6.34 6.44
C HIS A 97 1.40 6.75 5.21
N GLY A 98 0.76 6.74 4.07
CA GLY A 98 1.47 7.15 2.87
C GLY A 98 0.71 6.90 1.59
N ILE A 99 1.51 6.75 0.54
CA ILE A 99 1.03 6.55 -0.82
C ILE A 99 1.67 5.28 -1.38
N ILE A 100 0.86 4.47 -2.04
CA ILE A 100 1.33 3.33 -2.81
C ILE A 100 1.10 3.65 -4.28
N VAL A 101 2.13 3.49 -5.09
CA VAL A 101 2.05 3.57 -6.56
C VAL A 101 2.06 2.14 -7.09
N ILE A 102 1.07 1.81 -7.92
CA ILE A 102 0.81 0.44 -8.36
C ILE A 102 0.80 0.39 -9.88
N GLU A 103 1.56 -0.54 -10.44
CA GLU A 103 1.54 -0.83 -11.87
C GLU A 103 0.95 -2.21 -12.09
N LEU A 104 -0.07 -2.30 -12.94
CA LEU A 104 -0.71 -3.57 -13.24
C LEU A 104 -0.19 -4.17 -14.53
N LYS A 105 -0.22 -5.50 -14.59
CA LYS A 105 -0.04 -6.28 -15.81
C LYS A 105 -1.10 -7.39 -15.82
N ASP A 106 -1.86 -7.43 -16.89
CA ASP A 106 -2.94 -8.42 -17.04
C ASP A 106 -3.92 -8.44 -15.86
N GLY A 107 -4.20 -7.26 -15.30
CA GLY A 107 -5.15 -7.12 -14.19
C GLY A 107 -4.62 -7.47 -12.80
N LEU A 108 -3.33 -7.79 -12.68
CA LEU A 108 -2.67 -8.10 -11.41
C LEU A 108 -1.56 -7.10 -11.10
N ILE A 109 -1.21 -6.98 -9.84
CA ILE A 109 -0.17 -6.07 -9.38
C ILE A 109 1.19 -6.62 -9.83
N ALA A 110 1.87 -5.89 -10.71
CA ALA A 110 3.21 -6.22 -11.18
C ALA A 110 4.29 -5.44 -10.42
N GLN A 111 3.99 -4.23 -10.01
CA GLN A 111 4.90 -3.45 -9.18
C GLN A 111 4.11 -2.69 -8.12
N TRP A 112 4.65 -2.67 -6.92
CA TRP A 112 4.13 -1.98 -5.76
C TRP A 112 5.25 -1.15 -5.16
N ARG A 113 5.07 0.17 -5.10
CA ARG A 113 6.02 1.08 -4.46
C ARG A 113 5.30 1.86 -3.39
N GLU A 114 5.73 1.71 -2.14
CA GLU A 114 5.11 2.45 -1.04
C GLU A 114 6.05 3.49 -0.47
N TYR A 115 5.48 4.65 -0.21
CA TYR A 115 6.17 5.79 0.41
C TYR A 115 5.44 6.08 1.70
N VAL A 116 6.09 5.82 2.82
CA VAL A 116 5.42 5.80 4.12
C VAL A 116 6.11 6.70 5.13
N ARG A 117 5.30 7.14 6.08
CA ARG A 117 5.75 7.84 7.26
C ARG A 117 4.96 7.33 8.47
N GLN A 118 5.66 6.98 9.53
CA GLN A 118 5.00 6.59 10.76
C GLN A 118 4.47 7.81 11.52
N GLY A 119 3.30 7.69 12.07
CA GLY A 119 2.66 8.74 12.85
C GLY A 119 1.54 8.18 13.73
N PRO A 120 0.70 9.06 14.32
CA PRO A 120 -0.46 8.61 15.10
C PRO A 120 -1.33 7.68 14.26
N SER A 121 -1.89 6.63 14.89
CA SER A 121 -2.71 5.65 14.16
C SER A 121 -3.99 6.26 13.59
N ASP A 122 -4.53 7.31 14.22
CA ASP A 122 -5.64 8.05 13.65
C ASP A 122 -5.19 8.86 12.44
N PHE A 123 -5.72 8.53 11.28
CA PHE A 123 -5.36 9.21 10.04
C PHE A 123 -5.66 10.71 10.08
N GLN A 124 -6.79 11.11 10.65
CA GLN A 124 -7.15 12.53 10.73
C GLN A 124 -6.16 13.30 11.61
N ALA A 125 -5.69 12.70 12.70
CA ALA A 125 -4.66 13.29 13.53
C ALA A 125 -3.32 13.39 12.78
N PHE A 126 -3.01 12.37 11.97
CA PHE A 126 -1.77 12.35 11.18
C PHE A 126 -1.72 13.49 10.16
N ILE A 127 -2.84 13.76 9.48
CA ILE A 127 -2.89 14.78 8.43
C ILE A 127 -3.30 16.16 8.93
N ALA A 128 -3.51 16.34 10.24
CA ALA A 128 -3.90 17.64 10.80
C ALA A 128 -2.80 18.68 10.49
N ALA A 129 -3.15 19.64 9.66
CA ALA A 129 -2.18 20.58 9.09
C ALA A 129 -2.46 22.01 9.56
N ASP A 130 -2.47 22.23 10.88
CA ASP A 130 -2.70 23.57 11.42
C ASP A 130 -1.45 24.44 11.46
N GLY A 131 -0.26 23.85 11.28
CA GLY A 131 1.02 24.54 11.24
C GLY A 131 1.42 25.21 12.55
N LYS A 132 0.67 24.95 13.63
CA LYS A 132 0.80 25.67 14.90
C LYS A 132 2.18 25.57 15.51
N ASP A 133 2.79 24.38 15.45
CA ASP A 133 4.10 24.11 16.03
C ASP A 133 5.20 24.00 14.97
N TRP A 134 4.86 24.30 13.71
CA TRP A 134 5.82 24.22 12.63
C TRP A 134 6.75 25.42 12.64
N GLN A 135 8.04 25.16 12.49
CA GLN A 135 9.05 26.19 12.38
C GLN A 135 9.95 25.89 11.19
N TRP A 136 10.32 26.95 10.45
CA TRP A 136 11.29 26.79 9.38
C TRP A 136 12.64 26.36 9.97
N HIS A 137 13.30 25.43 9.33
CA HIS A 137 14.62 24.97 9.71
C HIS A 137 15.44 24.65 8.47
N ILE A 138 16.74 24.56 8.62
CA ILE A 138 17.66 24.42 7.49
C ILE A 138 17.46 23.13 6.70
N GLY A 139 16.80 22.14 7.27
CA GLY A 139 16.43 20.90 6.57
C GLY A 139 15.18 21.02 5.72
N ASN A 140 14.44 22.10 5.80
CA ASN A 140 13.31 22.38 4.92
C ASN A 140 13.85 22.79 3.56
N TYR A 141 13.22 22.21 2.57
CA TYR A 141 13.62 22.51 1.24
C TYR A 141 13.04 23.70 0.70
N PRO A 142 13.41 23.84 -0.49
CA PRO A 142 14.59 24.36 -1.13
C PRO A 142 14.69 25.78 -0.91
#